data_616d1b943c7e70a4514a9f807be37cd9
#
_entry.id   616d1b943c7e70a4514a9f807be37cd9
#
_cell.length_a   1.000
_cell.length_b   1.000
_cell.length_c   1.000
_cell.angle_alpha   90.00
_cell.angle_beta   90.00
_cell.angle_gamma   90.00
#
_symmetry.space_group_name_H-M   'P 1'
#
loop_
_entity.id
_entity.type
_entity.pdbx_description
1 polymer ?
#
loop_
_entity_poly.entity_id
_entity_poly.type
_entity_poly.pdbx_seq_one_letter_code
_entity_poly.pdbx_strand_id
1 'polypeptide(L)'
;MLYLTVTIKEFFSNMNSKSDLNPIELAAWTHAEFVKIHPFVDGNGRTSRLIMNYQLMRNGFLPVSVNKEDRLEYFNYLEEYAVNGSLSPFIDFVAELEEQQLDEYLSIF
;
A
#
# COMPACT_ATOMS: atom_id res chain seq x y z
N MET A 1 24.35 -3.80 2.40
CA MET A 1 24.08 -2.74 3.41
C MET A 1 23.98 -1.37 2.76
N LEU A 2 25.02 -0.90 2.07
CA LEU A 2 25.02 0.42 1.42
C LEU A 2 23.93 0.54 0.36
N TYR A 3 23.79 -0.47 -0.50
CA TYR A 3 22.77 -0.50 -1.53
C TYR A 3 21.36 -0.42 -0.93
N LEU A 4 21.10 -1.20 0.12
CA LEU A 4 19.80 -1.21 0.77
C LEU A 4 19.47 0.15 1.39
N THR A 5 20.45 0.80 2.01
CA THR A 5 20.27 2.14 2.58
C THR A 5 19.91 3.17 1.52
N VAL A 6 20.60 3.14 0.37
CA VAL A 6 20.30 4.03 -0.77
C VAL A 6 18.89 3.77 -1.30
N THR A 7 18.50 2.50 -1.44
CA THR A 7 17.19 2.13 -1.95
C THR A 7 16.07 2.62 -1.02
N ILE A 8 16.25 2.51 0.30
CA ILE A 8 15.29 3.02 1.28
C ILE A 8 15.19 4.54 1.20
N LYS A 9 16.31 5.24 1.08
CA LYS A 9 16.31 6.69 0.94
C LYS A 9 15.58 7.13 -0.33
N GLU A 10 15.80 6.44 -1.44
CA GLU A 10 15.10 6.71 -2.69
C GLU A 10 13.60 6.50 -2.54
N PHE A 11 13.20 5.43 -1.84
CA PHE A 11 11.79 5.17 -1.58
C PHE A 11 11.13 6.33 -0.84
N PHE A 12 11.72 6.80 0.26
CA PHE A 12 11.14 7.91 1.02
C PHE A 12 11.16 9.21 0.26
N SER A 13 12.20 9.46 -0.54
CA SER A 13 12.27 10.64 -1.40
C SER A 13 11.15 10.60 -2.44
N ASN A 14 10.95 9.46 -3.09
CA ASN A 14 9.91 9.29 -4.09
C ASN A 14 8.51 9.40 -3.46
N MET A 15 8.32 8.86 -2.27
CA MET A 15 7.07 8.98 -1.55
C MET A 15 6.70 10.45 -1.30
N ASN A 16 7.69 11.23 -0.88
CA ASN A 16 7.48 12.66 -0.63
C ASN A 16 7.19 13.45 -1.90
N SER A 17 7.75 13.02 -3.04
CA SER A 17 7.55 13.70 -4.33
C SER A 17 6.22 13.35 -5.00
N LYS A 18 5.45 12.39 -4.46
CA LYS A 18 4.17 11.95 -5.02
C LYS A 18 2.97 12.69 -4.42
N SER A 19 3.18 13.92 -4.00
CA SER A 19 2.14 14.72 -3.35
C SER A 19 0.96 15.06 -4.26
N ASP A 20 1.12 14.91 -5.59
CA ASP A 20 0.06 15.15 -6.57
C ASP A 20 -0.90 13.96 -6.71
N LEU A 21 -0.56 12.81 -6.17
CA LEU A 21 -1.47 11.66 -6.15
C LEU A 21 -2.56 11.87 -5.09
N ASN A 22 -3.74 11.33 -5.35
CA ASN A 22 -4.77 11.32 -4.30
C ASN A 22 -4.35 10.35 -3.20
N PRO A 23 -4.94 10.46 -1.98
CA PRO A 23 -4.49 9.66 -0.83
C PRO A 23 -4.57 8.15 -1.03
N ILE A 24 -5.57 7.65 -1.74
CA ILE A 24 -5.71 6.22 -2.01
C ILE A 24 -4.60 5.74 -2.94
N GLU A 25 -4.33 6.50 -4.01
CA GLU A 25 -3.26 6.17 -4.94
C GLU A 25 -1.90 6.21 -4.25
N LEU A 26 -1.66 7.21 -3.41
CA LEU A 26 -0.42 7.33 -2.67
C LEU A 26 -0.22 6.15 -1.72
N ALA A 27 -1.26 5.78 -0.98
CA ALA A 27 -1.20 4.65 -0.06
C ALA A 27 -0.94 3.33 -0.80
N ALA A 28 -1.62 3.12 -1.92
CA ALA A 28 -1.43 1.92 -2.74
C ALA A 28 -0.01 1.88 -3.30
N TRP A 29 0.48 2.99 -3.83
CA TRP A 29 1.85 3.07 -4.35
C TRP A 29 2.87 2.78 -3.26
N THR A 30 2.69 3.40 -2.11
CA THR A 30 3.60 3.25 -0.97
C THR A 30 3.74 1.77 -0.58
N HIS A 31 2.60 1.10 -0.47
CA HIS A 31 2.57 -0.32 -0.11
C HIS A 31 3.25 -1.19 -1.18
N ALA A 32 2.84 -1.02 -2.44
CA ALA A 32 3.34 -1.83 -3.54
C ALA A 32 4.84 -1.62 -3.78
N GLU A 33 5.30 -0.38 -3.72
CA GLU A 33 6.72 -0.05 -3.91
C GLU A 33 7.56 -0.59 -2.76
N PHE A 34 7.09 -0.50 -1.52
CA PHE A 34 7.82 -1.02 -0.37
C PHE A 34 8.00 -2.54 -0.50
N VAL A 35 6.94 -3.26 -0.86
CA VAL A 35 7.01 -4.71 -1.05
C VAL A 35 7.95 -5.06 -2.20
N LYS A 36 7.91 -4.30 -3.29
CA LYS A 36 8.80 -4.50 -4.44
C LYS A 36 10.27 -4.35 -4.05
N ILE A 37 10.61 -3.35 -3.27
CA ILE A 37 11.99 -3.12 -2.80
C ILE A 37 12.44 -4.25 -1.87
N HIS A 38 11.51 -4.77 -1.06
CA HIS A 38 11.78 -5.89 -0.16
C HIS A 38 12.98 -5.61 0.76
N PRO A 39 12.94 -4.51 1.56
CA PRO A 39 14.12 -4.03 2.27
C PRO A 39 14.55 -4.90 3.45
N PHE A 40 13.66 -5.75 3.97
CA PHE A 40 13.97 -6.62 5.12
C PHE A 40 13.99 -8.09 4.70
N VAL A 41 14.65 -8.91 5.51
CA VAL A 41 14.62 -10.37 5.33
C VAL A 41 13.22 -10.90 5.61
N ASP A 42 12.55 -10.32 6.61
CA ASP A 42 11.21 -10.72 7.05
C ASP A 42 10.41 -9.49 7.46
N GLY A 43 9.09 -9.60 7.45
CA GLY A 43 8.22 -8.52 7.91
C GLY A 43 7.92 -7.43 6.89
N ASN A 44 8.30 -7.61 5.62
CA ASN A 44 8.05 -6.60 4.58
C ASN A 44 6.56 -6.35 4.36
N GLY A 45 5.75 -7.39 4.33
CA GLY A 45 4.31 -7.26 4.17
C GLY A 45 3.67 -6.51 5.34
N ARG A 46 4.07 -6.86 6.56
CA ARG A 46 3.57 -6.20 7.77
C ARG A 46 3.93 -4.72 7.79
N THR A 47 5.19 -4.40 7.53
CA THR A 47 5.68 -3.02 7.53
C THR A 47 5.00 -2.21 6.44
N SER A 48 4.86 -2.78 5.23
CA SER A 48 4.21 -2.07 4.12
C SER A 48 2.74 -1.76 4.43
N ARG A 49 2.04 -2.68 5.10
CA ARG A 49 0.65 -2.42 5.50
C ARG A 49 0.55 -1.35 6.58
N LEU A 50 1.50 -1.30 7.51
CA LEU A 50 1.55 -0.23 8.50
C LEU A 50 1.75 1.13 7.85
N ILE A 51 2.69 1.24 6.90
CA ILE A 51 2.96 2.50 6.21
C ILE A 51 1.74 2.91 5.38
N MET A 52 1.11 1.97 4.68
CA MET A 52 -0.10 2.24 3.91
C MET A 52 -1.21 2.80 4.79
N ASN A 53 -1.46 2.15 5.93
CA ASN A 53 -2.50 2.59 6.85
C ASN A 53 -2.18 3.93 7.49
N TYR A 54 -0.91 4.19 7.76
CA TYR A 54 -0.48 5.50 8.23
C TYR A 54 -0.83 6.58 7.21
N GLN A 55 -0.55 6.32 5.92
CA GLN A 55 -0.88 7.26 4.84
C GLN A 55 -2.39 7.49 4.75
N LEU A 56 -3.17 6.41 4.82
CA LEU A 56 -4.63 6.51 4.77
C LEU A 56 -5.18 7.34 5.92
N MET A 57 -4.79 7.01 7.15
CA MET A 57 -5.28 7.70 8.33
C MET A 57 -4.85 9.16 8.38
N ARG A 58 -3.64 9.46 7.95
CA ARG A 58 -3.12 10.82 7.89
C ARG A 58 -3.99 11.70 6.99
N ASN A 59 -4.61 11.13 5.98
CA ASN A 59 -5.43 11.84 5.01
C ASN A 59 -6.93 11.68 5.24
N GLY A 60 -7.31 11.23 6.44
CA GLY A 60 -8.72 11.17 6.85
C GLY A 60 -9.45 9.90 6.42
N PHE A 61 -8.73 8.89 5.93
CA PHE A 61 -9.31 7.60 5.56
C PHE A 61 -9.17 6.61 6.71
N LEU A 62 -9.90 5.50 6.62
CA LEU A 62 -9.86 4.44 7.63
C LEU A 62 -8.71 3.48 7.34
N PRO A 63 -8.12 2.86 8.38
CA PRO A 63 -7.17 1.78 8.15
C PRO A 63 -7.90 0.58 7.58
N VAL A 64 -7.21 -0.19 6.73
CA VAL A 64 -7.79 -1.35 6.08
C VAL A 64 -6.93 -2.59 6.35
N SER A 65 -7.55 -3.76 6.22
CA SER A 65 -6.84 -5.03 6.28
C SER A 65 -7.31 -5.91 5.12
N VAL A 66 -6.44 -6.83 4.72
CA VAL A 66 -6.75 -7.77 3.64
C VAL A 66 -7.31 -9.04 4.27
N ASN A 67 -8.54 -9.36 3.94
CA ASN A 67 -9.19 -10.59 4.42
C ASN A 67 -8.52 -11.81 3.81
N LYS A 68 -8.66 -12.94 4.49
CA LYS A 68 -8.07 -14.20 4.04
C LYS A 68 -8.56 -14.58 2.64
N GLU A 69 -9.84 -14.32 2.35
CA GLU A 69 -10.47 -14.63 1.07
C GLU A 69 -9.89 -13.83 -0.09
N ASP A 70 -9.37 -12.63 0.20
CA ASP A 70 -8.83 -11.72 -0.82
C ASP A 70 -7.32 -11.81 -0.98
N ARG A 71 -6.68 -12.68 -0.20
CA ARG A 71 -5.22 -12.72 -0.14
C ARG A 71 -4.56 -13.09 -1.46
N LEU A 72 -5.15 -14.01 -2.20
CA LEU A 72 -4.58 -14.41 -3.50
C LEU A 72 -4.60 -13.26 -4.49
N GLU A 73 -5.72 -12.56 -4.59
CA GLU A 73 -5.84 -11.38 -5.47
C GLU A 73 -4.86 -10.30 -5.06
N TYR A 74 -4.74 -10.06 -3.76
CA TYR A 74 -3.81 -9.09 -3.19
C TYR A 74 -2.38 -9.37 -3.66
N PHE A 75 -1.91 -10.60 -3.53
CA PHE A 75 -0.57 -10.95 -3.98
C PHE A 75 -0.41 -10.83 -5.49
N ASN A 76 -1.44 -11.19 -6.26
CA ASN A 76 -1.41 -11.06 -7.71
C ASN A 76 -1.30 -9.60 -8.15
N TYR A 77 -1.99 -8.70 -7.50
CA TYR A 77 -1.89 -7.26 -7.80
C TYR A 77 -0.51 -6.70 -7.48
N LEU A 78 0.08 -7.13 -6.37
CA LEU A 78 1.44 -6.71 -6.00
C LEU A 78 2.46 -7.22 -7.01
N GLU A 79 2.32 -8.47 -7.45
CA GLU A 79 3.21 -9.05 -8.45
C GLU A 79 3.07 -8.34 -9.79
N GLU A 80 1.84 -8.01 -10.19
CA GLU A 80 1.58 -7.26 -11.43
C GLU A 80 2.32 -5.93 -11.43
N TYR A 81 2.30 -5.23 -10.33
CA TYR A 81 3.05 -3.98 -10.20
C TYR A 81 4.57 -4.24 -10.28
N ALA A 82 5.05 -5.23 -9.55
CA ALA A 82 6.49 -5.49 -9.47
C ALA A 82 7.07 -5.92 -10.81
N VAL A 83 6.34 -6.72 -11.58
CA VAL A 83 6.81 -7.29 -12.85
C VAL A 83 6.52 -6.37 -14.03
N ASN A 84 5.30 -5.82 -14.11
CA ASN A 84 4.82 -5.08 -15.27
C ASN A 84 4.64 -3.58 -15.03
N GLY A 85 4.81 -3.13 -13.81
CA GLY A 85 4.66 -1.70 -13.46
C GLY A 85 3.22 -1.22 -13.41
N SER A 86 2.24 -2.12 -13.47
CA SER A 86 0.83 -1.75 -13.48
C SER A 86 0.31 -1.63 -12.05
N LEU A 87 0.06 -0.41 -11.60
CA LEU A 87 -0.42 -0.13 -10.25
C LEU A 87 -1.94 -0.05 -10.17
N SER A 88 -2.60 0.26 -11.28
CA SER A 88 -4.04 0.55 -11.31
C SER A 88 -4.90 -0.55 -10.66
N PRO A 89 -4.68 -1.85 -10.92
CA PRO A 89 -5.48 -2.89 -10.25
C PRO A 89 -5.33 -2.87 -8.73
N PHE A 90 -4.15 -2.59 -8.23
CA PHE A 90 -3.92 -2.51 -6.79
C PHE A 90 -4.57 -1.26 -6.18
N ILE A 91 -4.55 -0.14 -6.89
CA ILE A 91 -5.26 1.08 -6.47
C ILE A 91 -6.75 0.77 -6.30
N ASP A 92 -7.34 0.13 -7.29
CA ASP A 92 -8.76 -0.23 -7.25
C ASP A 92 -9.06 -1.18 -6.08
N PHE A 93 -8.17 -2.10 -5.82
CA PHE A 93 -8.30 -3.02 -4.69
C PHE A 93 -8.29 -2.27 -3.35
N VAL A 94 -7.36 -1.34 -3.16
CA VAL A 94 -7.29 -0.55 -1.93
C VAL A 94 -8.52 0.33 -1.78
N ALA A 95 -9.01 0.90 -2.89
CA ALA A 95 -10.23 1.69 -2.87
C ALA A 95 -11.45 0.86 -2.44
N GLU A 96 -11.55 -0.37 -2.92
CA GLU A 96 -12.61 -1.29 -2.50
C GLU A 96 -12.51 -1.65 -1.02
N LEU A 97 -11.32 -1.90 -0.52
CA LEU A 97 -11.11 -2.17 0.91
C LEU A 97 -11.56 -0.98 1.76
N GLU A 98 -11.24 0.24 1.32
CA GLU A 98 -11.64 1.45 2.02
C GLU A 98 -13.16 1.59 2.04
N GLU A 99 -13.82 1.34 0.90
CA GLU A 99 -15.27 1.39 0.79
C GLU A 99 -15.94 0.37 1.71
N GLN A 100 -15.44 -0.85 1.74
CA GLN A 100 -15.94 -1.91 2.62
C GLN A 100 -15.78 -1.52 4.09
N GLN A 101 -14.63 -0.97 4.44
CA GLN A 101 -14.36 -0.55 5.82
C GLN A 101 -15.29 0.59 6.23
N LEU A 102 -15.53 1.53 5.35
CA LEU A 102 -16.46 2.63 5.60
C LEU A 102 -17.89 2.12 5.79
N ASP A 103 -18.32 1.18 4.96
CA ASP A 103 -19.65 0.58 5.07
C ASP A 103 -19.82 -0.14 6.40
N GLU A 104 -18.82 -0.90 6.83
CA GLU A 104 -18.83 -1.56 8.15
C GLU A 104 -18.94 -0.54 9.26
N TYR A 105 -18.15 0.52 9.20
CA TYR A 105 -18.14 1.56 10.21
C TYR A 105 -19.51 2.24 10.31
N LEU A 106 -20.09 2.60 9.17
CA LEU A 106 -21.39 3.25 9.13
C LEU A 106 -22.53 2.34 9.59
N SER A 107 -22.40 1.03 9.43
CA SER A 107 -23.42 0.08 9.87
C SER A 107 -23.58 0.03 11.39
N ILE A 108 -22.60 0.52 12.13
CA ILE A 108 -22.64 0.58 13.60
C ILE A 108 -23.54 1.72 14.08
N PHE A 109 -23.71 2.72 13.26
CA PHE A 109 -24.54 3.90 13.58
C PHE A 109 -25.92 3.80 12.94
#